data_ffaf8a26303514ceb0a899415bd6b42d
#
_entry.id   ffaf8a26303514ceb0a899415bd6b42d
#
_cell.length_a   1.000
_cell.length_b   1.000
_cell.length_c   1.000
_cell.angle_alpha   90.00
_cell.angle_beta   90.00
_cell.angle_gamma   90.00
#
_symmetry.space_group_name_H-M   'P 1'
#
loop_
_entity.id
_entity.type
_entity.pdbx_description
1 polymer ?
#
loop_
_entity_poly.entity_id
_entity_poly.type
_entity_poly.pdbx_seq_one_letter_code
_entity_poly.pdbx_strand_id
1 'polypeptide(L)'
;IAFIIYLLMELCLPVEKITFARMLSVSCLNLLGALAIRMLYRYAYKCGNQESKWGKFLNSVLYFFSGIEPGNEKENRKIKVAIIGAGRVGVGLAEDLISNEQSSYVPRCFIDVSKEKIGREIHGIPVWTEDDVTVKKLADYEIQEIIFAIPSMKAEKKKKLYEFYKNA
;
A
#
# COMPACT_ATOMS: atom_id res chain seq x y z
N ILE A 1 3.56 6.09 -32.15
CA ILE A 1 4.14 7.44 -31.91
C ILE A 1 5.62 7.42 -32.28
N ALA A 2 6.48 6.53 -31.72
CA ALA A 2 7.91 6.46 -32.04
C ALA A 2 8.20 6.25 -33.53
N PHE A 3 7.39 5.45 -34.24
CA PHE A 3 7.51 5.21 -35.67
C PHE A 3 7.20 6.47 -36.51
N ILE A 4 6.20 7.25 -36.08
CA ILE A 4 5.82 8.51 -36.77
C ILE A 4 6.92 9.56 -36.58
N ILE A 5 7.50 9.66 -35.36
CA ILE A 5 8.61 10.58 -35.08
C ILE A 5 9.84 10.19 -35.89
N TYR A 6 10.12 8.89 -36.03
CA TYR A 6 11.21 8.37 -36.86
C TYR A 6 11.01 8.77 -38.35
N LEU A 7 9.82 8.57 -38.90
CA LEU A 7 9.48 8.89 -40.29
C LEU A 7 9.58 10.39 -40.54
N LEU A 8 9.21 11.24 -39.60
CA LEU A 8 9.40 12.69 -39.65
C LEU A 8 10.88 13.10 -39.60
N MET A 9 11.69 12.44 -38.77
CA MET A 9 13.14 12.67 -38.73
C MET A 9 13.84 12.24 -40.01
N GLU A 10 13.44 11.14 -40.62
CA GLU A 10 13.99 10.67 -41.92
C GLU A 10 13.67 11.62 -43.09
N LEU A 11 12.52 12.32 -42.97
CA LEU A 11 12.10 13.31 -43.97
C LEU A 11 12.85 14.66 -43.85
N CYS A 12 13.26 15.03 -42.61
CA CYS A 12 13.85 16.34 -42.32
C CYS A 12 15.37 16.36 -42.24
N LEU A 13 16.05 15.22 -42.10
CA LEU A 13 17.50 15.15 -41.92
C LEU A 13 18.11 14.13 -42.89
N PRO A 14 19.21 14.46 -43.60
CA PRO A 14 19.95 13.49 -44.41
C PRO A 14 20.76 12.58 -43.49
N VAL A 15 20.09 11.62 -42.85
CA VAL A 15 20.71 10.66 -41.94
C VAL A 15 21.13 9.45 -42.78
N GLU A 16 22.39 9.00 -42.58
CA GLU A 16 22.90 7.74 -43.17
C GLU A 16 21.91 6.61 -42.92
N LYS A 17 21.71 5.74 -43.91
CA LYS A 17 20.76 4.62 -43.89
C LYS A 17 20.88 3.83 -42.60
N ILE A 18 19.96 4.00 -41.70
CA ILE A 18 19.88 3.25 -40.46
C ILE A 18 19.53 1.79 -40.79
N THR A 19 20.46 0.89 -40.55
CA THR A 19 20.28 -0.54 -40.80
C THR A 19 19.05 -1.06 -40.05
N PHE A 20 18.19 -1.86 -40.72
CA PHE A 20 16.98 -2.47 -40.15
C PHE A 20 17.23 -3.11 -38.76
N ALA A 21 18.41 -3.71 -38.58
CA ALA A 21 18.83 -4.28 -37.28
C ALA A 21 18.90 -3.24 -36.14
N ARG A 22 19.32 -1.99 -36.44
CA ARG A 22 19.34 -0.91 -35.45
C ARG A 22 17.94 -0.44 -35.06
N MET A 23 17.03 -0.36 -36.04
CA MET A 23 15.62 -0.06 -35.76
C MET A 23 14.97 -1.12 -34.87
N LEU A 24 15.23 -2.40 -35.17
CA LEU A 24 14.70 -3.52 -34.40
C LEU A 24 15.24 -3.48 -32.97
N SER A 25 16.53 -3.22 -32.77
CA SER A 25 17.15 -3.16 -31.43
C SER A 25 16.60 -1.99 -30.60
N VAL A 26 16.39 -0.81 -31.17
CA VAL A 26 15.78 0.34 -30.48
C VAL A 26 14.32 0.03 -30.10
N SER A 27 13.56 -0.60 -31.01
CA SER A 27 12.17 -0.99 -30.73
C SER A 27 12.08 -2.04 -29.61
N CYS A 28 12.95 -3.06 -29.62
CA CYS A 28 13.04 -4.03 -28.53
C CYS A 28 13.42 -3.39 -27.19
N LEU A 29 14.39 -2.49 -27.20
CA LEU A 29 14.80 -1.78 -25.96
C LEU A 29 13.68 -0.92 -25.41
N ASN A 30 12.91 -0.24 -26.28
CA ASN A 30 11.75 0.55 -25.88
C ASN A 30 10.64 -0.31 -25.27
N LEU A 31 10.39 -1.48 -25.85
CA LEU A 31 9.39 -2.44 -25.35
C LEU A 31 9.79 -3.03 -24.01
N LEU A 32 11.06 -3.42 -23.85
CA LEU A 32 11.63 -3.88 -22.59
C LEU A 32 11.58 -2.80 -21.50
N GLY A 33 11.91 -1.56 -21.86
CA GLY A 33 11.80 -0.42 -20.95
C GLY A 33 10.36 -0.18 -20.48
N ALA A 34 9.40 -0.22 -21.39
CA ALA A 34 7.98 -0.06 -21.05
C ALA A 34 7.46 -1.19 -20.14
N LEU A 35 7.89 -2.43 -20.37
CA LEU A 35 7.55 -3.57 -19.51
C LEU A 35 8.22 -3.46 -18.13
N ALA A 36 9.48 -3.04 -18.07
CA ALA A 36 10.20 -2.81 -16.82
C ALA A 36 9.52 -1.72 -15.97
N ILE A 37 9.14 -0.59 -16.58
CA ILE A 37 8.42 0.48 -15.90
C ILE A 37 7.06 -0.01 -15.38
N ARG A 38 6.31 -0.79 -16.17
CA ARG A 38 5.03 -1.38 -15.72
C ARG A 38 5.22 -2.36 -14.57
N MET A 39 6.26 -3.20 -14.60
CA MET A 39 6.57 -4.11 -13.50
C MET A 39 6.99 -3.36 -12.24
N LEU A 40 7.85 -2.33 -12.38
CA LEU A 40 8.26 -1.47 -11.27
C LEU A 40 7.06 -0.74 -10.64
N TYR A 41 6.17 -0.19 -11.48
CA TYR A 41 4.95 0.46 -11.01
C TYR A 41 4.05 -0.51 -10.23
N ARG A 42 3.83 -1.72 -10.78
CA ARG A 42 3.03 -2.76 -10.12
C ARG A 42 3.66 -3.25 -8.82
N TYR A 43 5.00 -3.37 -8.80
CA TYR A 43 5.74 -3.75 -7.60
C TYR A 43 5.73 -2.63 -6.55
N ALA A 44 5.94 -1.38 -6.96
CA ALA A 44 5.87 -0.22 -6.07
C ALA A 44 4.46 -0.05 -5.45
N TYR A 45 3.41 -0.26 -6.25
CA TYR A 45 2.03 -0.21 -5.75
C TYR A 45 1.73 -1.33 -4.73
N LYS A 46 2.28 -2.55 -4.97
CA LYS A 46 2.14 -3.69 -4.05
C LYS A 46 3.00 -3.54 -2.78
N CYS A 47 4.18 -2.92 -2.89
CA CYS A 47 5.10 -2.68 -1.77
C CYS A 47 4.89 -1.33 -1.08
N GLY A 48 4.01 -0.46 -1.59
CA GLY A 48 3.75 0.88 -1.07
C GLY A 48 3.23 0.92 0.38
N ASN A 49 2.91 -0.24 0.95
CA ASN A 49 2.46 -0.38 2.33
C ASN A 49 3.56 -0.88 3.28
N GLN A 50 4.79 -1.06 2.81
CA GLN A 50 5.92 -1.41 3.66
C GLN A 50 6.88 -0.23 3.77
N GLU A 51 7.24 0.19 4.98
CA GLU A 51 8.23 1.24 5.32
C GLU A 51 9.67 0.86 4.89
N SER A 52 9.84 0.32 3.70
CA SER A 52 11.15 0.05 3.12
C SER A 52 11.76 1.36 2.60
N LYS A 53 13.02 1.62 2.92
CA LYS A 53 13.82 2.73 2.39
C LYS A 53 13.77 2.81 0.85
N TRP A 54 13.63 1.67 0.19
CA TRP A 54 13.46 1.55 -1.26
C TRP A 54 12.09 2.02 -1.76
N GLY A 55 11.01 1.81 -1.00
CA GLY A 55 9.68 2.32 -1.33
C GLY A 55 9.65 3.85 -1.33
N LYS A 56 10.29 4.48 -0.35
CA LYS A 56 10.41 5.95 -0.28
C LYS A 56 11.23 6.52 -1.44
N PHE A 57 12.32 5.84 -1.84
CA PHE A 57 13.14 6.25 -2.97
C PHE A 57 12.39 6.11 -4.31
N LEU A 58 11.70 4.98 -4.54
CA LEU A 58 10.88 4.77 -5.74
C LEU A 58 9.71 5.76 -5.84
N ASN A 59 9.04 6.06 -4.72
CA ASN A 59 8.01 7.09 -4.69
C ASN A 59 8.57 8.48 -5.00
N SER A 60 9.77 8.81 -4.50
CA SER A 60 10.42 10.08 -4.80
C SER A 60 10.79 10.21 -6.29
N VAL A 61 11.25 9.12 -6.91
CA VAL A 61 11.58 9.07 -8.34
C VAL A 61 10.31 9.16 -9.20
N LEU A 62 9.24 8.45 -8.81
CA LEU A 62 7.94 8.52 -9.50
C LEU A 62 7.33 9.92 -9.39
N TYR A 63 7.44 10.56 -8.24
CA TYR A 63 7.02 11.95 -8.03
C TYR A 63 7.74 12.92 -8.97
N PHE A 64 9.07 12.77 -9.11
CA PHE A 64 9.86 13.61 -10.01
C PHE A 64 9.43 13.49 -11.48
N PHE A 65 9.06 12.26 -11.91
CA PHE A 65 8.67 12.01 -13.31
C PHE A 65 7.17 12.23 -13.61
N SER A 66 6.29 12.05 -12.64
CA SER A 66 4.83 12.12 -12.85
C SER A 66 4.21 13.46 -12.46
N GLY A 67 4.88 14.24 -11.60
CA GLY A 67 4.31 15.47 -11.02
C GLY A 67 3.04 15.24 -10.18
N ILE A 68 2.70 13.96 -9.92
CA ILE A 68 1.52 13.58 -9.14
C ILE A 68 1.99 13.36 -7.70
N GLU A 69 1.57 14.20 -6.78
CA GLU A 69 1.81 13.98 -5.35
C GLU A 69 1.29 12.60 -4.94
N PRO A 70 2.14 11.75 -4.33
CA PRO A 70 1.67 10.49 -3.81
C PRO A 70 0.54 10.77 -2.83
N GLY A 71 -0.57 10.04 -2.98
CA GLY A 71 -1.86 10.26 -2.33
C GLY A 71 -1.90 10.25 -0.78
N ASN A 72 -0.83 10.68 -0.14
CA ASN A 72 -0.67 10.77 1.31
C ASN A 72 -1.57 11.85 1.96
N GLU A 73 -2.02 12.86 1.22
CA GLU A 73 -2.88 13.89 1.83
C GLU A 73 -4.29 13.36 2.14
N LYS A 74 -4.84 12.47 1.31
CA LYS A 74 -6.15 11.87 1.58
C LYS A 74 -6.08 10.86 2.74
N GLU A 75 -4.98 10.14 2.85
CA GLU A 75 -4.77 9.14 3.91
C GLU A 75 -4.46 9.79 5.26
N ASN A 76 -3.75 10.91 5.27
CA ASN A 76 -3.49 11.71 6.49
C ASN A 76 -4.75 12.37 7.10
N ARG A 77 -5.82 12.50 6.33
CA ARG A 77 -7.12 12.99 6.83
C ARG A 77 -8.03 11.87 7.36
N LYS A 78 -7.68 10.61 7.11
CA LYS A 78 -8.48 9.47 7.59
C LYS A 78 -8.05 9.08 9.00
N ILE A 79 -9.03 8.70 9.80
CA ILE A 79 -8.84 8.20 11.17
C ILE A 79 -8.19 6.82 11.10
N LYS A 80 -7.00 6.68 11.67
CA LYS A 80 -6.26 5.42 11.72
C LYS A 80 -6.86 4.52 12.81
N VAL A 81 -7.29 3.32 12.43
CA VAL A 81 -7.96 2.40 13.36
C VAL A 81 -7.23 1.06 13.52
N ALA A 82 -7.25 0.54 14.73
CA ALA A 82 -6.89 -0.83 15.05
C ALA A 82 -8.17 -1.67 15.20
N ILE A 83 -8.20 -2.87 14.62
CA ILE A 83 -9.34 -3.78 14.68
C ILE A 83 -9.01 -4.94 15.61
N ILE A 84 -9.72 -5.04 16.75
CA ILE A 84 -9.58 -6.16 17.67
C ILE A 84 -10.43 -7.34 17.18
N GLY A 85 -9.75 -8.41 16.77
CA GLY A 85 -10.31 -9.61 16.19
C GLY A 85 -10.07 -9.70 14.68
N ALA A 86 -9.12 -10.55 14.27
CA ALA A 86 -8.83 -10.91 12.88
C ALA A 86 -9.69 -12.12 12.43
N GLY A 87 -10.94 -12.16 12.86
CA GLY A 87 -11.95 -13.14 12.44
C GLY A 87 -12.72 -12.68 11.21
N ARG A 88 -13.74 -13.45 10.81
CA ARG A 88 -14.58 -13.14 9.63
C ARG A 88 -15.15 -11.72 9.68
N VAL A 89 -15.62 -11.28 10.86
CA VAL A 89 -16.21 -9.94 11.02
C VAL A 89 -15.17 -8.85 10.90
N GLY A 90 -14.00 -9.01 11.57
CA GLY A 90 -12.93 -8.01 11.51
C GLY A 90 -12.32 -7.89 10.12
N VAL A 91 -12.11 -9.02 9.44
CA VAL A 91 -11.58 -9.04 8.07
C VAL A 91 -12.58 -8.40 7.11
N GLY A 92 -13.86 -8.76 7.18
CA GLY A 92 -14.90 -8.13 6.34
C GLY A 92 -15.01 -6.62 6.58
N LEU A 93 -14.95 -6.18 7.84
CA LEU A 93 -14.91 -4.75 8.15
C LEU A 93 -13.71 -4.05 7.54
N ALA A 94 -12.53 -4.66 7.61
CA ALA A 94 -11.32 -4.09 7.00
C ALA A 94 -11.43 -4.01 5.47
N GLU A 95 -11.99 -5.04 4.81
CA GLU A 95 -12.28 -5.03 3.37
C GLU A 95 -13.22 -3.89 2.99
N ASP A 96 -14.31 -3.71 3.74
CA ASP A 96 -15.27 -2.63 3.51
C ASP A 96 -14.61 -1.25 3.66
N LEU A 97 -13.78 -1.06 4.69
CA LEU A 97 -13.08 0.20 4.93
C LEU A 97 -12.03 0.51 3.85
N ILE A 98 -11.33 -0.52 3.32
CA ILE A 98 -10.35 -0.37 2.26
C ILE A 98 -11.03 -0.11 0.90
N SER A 99 -12.12 -0.81 0.62
CA SER A 99 -12.84 -0.72 -0.66
C SER A 99 -13.61 0.58 -0.80
N ASN A 100 -14.03 1.17 0.33
CA ASN A 100 -14.77 2.42 0.33
C ASN A 100 -13.83 3.63 0.40
N GLU A 101 -13.55 4.23 -0.75
CA GLU A 101 -12.72 5.44 -0.85
C GLU A 101 -13.28 6.63 -0.04
N GLN A 102 -14.58 6.68 0.20
CA GLN A 102 -15.25 7.73 0.99
C GLN A 102 -15.21 7.46 2.50
N SER A 103 -14.71 6.29 2.93
CA SER A 103 -14.54 5.99 4.34
C SER A 103 -13.61 6.99 5.02
N SER A 104 -14.04 7.51 6.15
CA SER A 104 -13.21 8.34 7.03
C SER A 104 -12.19 7.54 7.83
N TYR A 105 -12.23 6.21 7.75
CA TYR A 105 -11.38 5.31 8.53
C TYR A 105 -10.41 4.55 7.62
N VAL A 106 -9.20 4.30 8.15
CA VAL A 106 -8.21 3.43 7.51
C VAL A 106 -7.69 2.40 8.51
N PRO A 107 -7.89 1.09 8.27
CA PRO A 107 -7.39 0.05 9.15
C PRO A 107 -5.87 -0.10 9.01
N ARG A 108 -5.14 -0.04 10.13
CA ARG A 108 -3.67 -0.11 10.17
C ARG A 108 -3.13 -1.40 10.75
N CYS A 109 -3.87 -2.01 11.67
CA CYS A 109 -3.49 -3.30 12.25
C CYS A 109 -4.70 -4.07 12.75
N PHE A 110 -4.54 -5.39 12.83
CA PHE A 110 -5.41 -6.25 13.61
C PHE A 110 -4.73 -6.61 14.92
N ILE A 111 -5.53 -6.83 15.98
CA ILE A 111 -5.08 -7.40 17.24
C ILE A 111 -5.86 -8.68 17.45
N ASP A 112 -5.18 -9.82 17.58
CA ASP A 112 -5.83 -11.13 17.79
C ASP A 112 -5.03 -11.95 18.79
N VAL A 113 -5.70 -12.87 19.50
CA VAL A 113 -5.10 -13.81 20.43
C VAL A 113 -4.71 -15.15 19.78
N SER A 114 -5.11 -15.37 18.54
CA SER A 114 -4.84 -16.60 17.80
C SER A 114 -3.39 -16.66 17.32
N LYS A 115 -2.61 -17.58 17.87
CA LYS A 115 -1.19 -17.78 17.50
C LYS A 115 -0.99 -18.06 16.00
N GLU A 116 -1.99 -18.63 15.33
CA GLU A 116 -1.92 -18.96 13.90
C GLU A 116 -1.97 -17.71 13.00
N LYS A 117 -2.55 -16.64 13.51
CA LYS A 117 -2.73 -15.38 12.76
C LYS A 117 -1.69 -14.34 13.10
N ILE A 118 -1.19 -14.35 14.34
CA ILE A 118 -0.18 -13.41 14.84
C ILE A 118 1.07 -13.46 13.95
N GLY A 119 1.58 -12.29 13.56
CA GLY A 119 2.74 -12.14 12.69
C GLY A 119 2.44 -12.34 11.20
N ARG A 120 1.19 -12.59 10.81
CA ARG A 120 0.75 -12.62 9.41
C ARG A 120 0.16 -11.28 9.00
N GLU A 121 -0.02 -11.12 7.71
CA GLU A 121 -0.73 -9.99 7.10
C GLU A 121 -2.04 -10.48 6.47
N ILE A 122 -3.11 -9.73 6.68
CA ILE A 122 -4.43 -9.97 6.07
C ILE A 122 -4.76 -8.70 5.26
N HIS A 123 -4.91 -8.81 3.95
CA HIS A 123 -5.07 -7.68 3.02
C HIS A 123 -3.97 -6.60 3.14
N GLY A 124 -2.73 -7.02 3.45
CA GLY A 124 -1.61 -6.11 3.67
C GLY A 124 -1.61 -5.41 5.03
N ILE A 125 -2.52 -5.79 5.94
CA ILE A 125 -2.62 -5.25 7.30
C ILE A 125 -2.01 -6.26 8.28
N PRO A 126 -1.03 -5.87 9.10
CA PRO A 126 -0.37 -6.77 10.05
C PRO A 126 -1.31 -7.21 11.18
N VAL A 127 -1.14 -8.44 11.65
CA VAL A 127 -1.84 -8.99 12.81
C VAL A 127 -0.88 -9.05 14.00
N TRP A 128 -1.19 -8.33 15.06
CA TRP A 128 -0.40 -8.27 16.28
C TRP A 128 -1.05 -9.08 17.40
N THR A 129 -0.24 -9.42 18.40
CA THR A 129 -0.71 -10.06 19.63
C THR A 129 -1.30 -9.01 20.58
N GLU A 130 -2.11 -9.47 21.54
CA GLU A 130 -2.64 -8.64 22.60
C GLU A 130 -1.64 -8.62 23.77
N ASP A 131 -0.70 -7.66 23.77
CA ASP A 131 0.30 -7.46 24.80
C ASP A 131 0.66 -5.98 25.02
N ASP A 132 1.43 -5.69 26.09
CA ASP A 132 1.86 -4.33 26.43
C ASP A 132 2.79 -3.71 25.36
N VAL A 133 3.49 -4.53 24.59
CA VAL A 133 4.33 -4.08 23.47
C VAL A 133 3.45 -3.56 22.33
N THR A 134 2.31 -4.18 22.12
CA THR A 134 1.33 -3.75 21.12
C THR A 134 0.75 -2.38 21.45
N VAL A 135 0.52 -2.09 22.73
CA VAL A 135 0.07 -0.75 23.17
C VAL A 135 1.05 0.33 22.74
N LYS A 136 2.35 0.13 22.93
CA LYS A 136 3.39 1.07 22.47
C LYS A 136 3.39 1.21 20.96
N LYS A 137 3.25 0.10 20.22
CA LYS A 137 3.15 0.12 18.77
C LYS A 137 1.93 0.89 18.28
N LEU A 138 0.80 0.84 18.99
CA LEU A 138 -0.38 1.63 18.60
C LEU A 138 -0.09 3.13 18.59
N ALA A 139 0.68 3.62 19.57
CA ALA A 139 1.13 5.00 19.61
C ALA A 139 2.08 5.34 18.43
N ASP A 140 3.07 4.46 18.16
CA ASP A 140 4.03 4.64 17.06
C ASP A 140 3.34 4.68 15.68
N TYR A 141 2.25 3.92 15.52
CA TYR A 141 1.43 3.89 14.30
C TYR A 141 0.35 4.97 14.27
N GLU A 142 0.32 5.85 15.28
CA GLU A 142 -0.65 6.95 15.41
C GLU A 142 -2.10 6.46 15.32
N ILE A 143 -2.41 5.34 15.97
CA ILE A 143 -3.76 4.80 16.01
C ILE A 143 -4.63 5.72 16.86
N GLN A 144 -5.75 6.17 16.29
CA GLN A 144 -6.66 7.13 16.91
C GLN A 144 -7.88 6.45 17.51
N GLU A 145 -8.34 5.34 16.93
CA GLU A 145 -9.50 4.61 17.41
C GLU A 145 -9.29 3.11 17.35
N ILE A 146 -10.00 2.39 18.23
CA ILE A 146 -9.98 0.93 18.31
C ILE A 146 -11.39 0.39 18.09
N ILE A 147 -11.55 -0.53 17.14
CA ILE A 147 -12.83 -1.15 16.81
C ILE A 147 -12.84 -2.59 17.28
N PHE A 148 -13.83 -2.97 18.10
CA PHE A 148 -14.02 -4.34 18.56
C PHE A 148 -14.85 -5.15 17.57
N ALA A 149 -14.22 -6.07 16.83
CA ALA A 149 -14.85 -6.91 15.81
C ALA A 149 -15.01 -8.38 16.25
N ILE A 150 -15.31 -8.62 17.53
CA ILE A 150 -15.57 -9.94 18.10
C ILE A 150 -17.01 -10.01 18.62
N PRO A 151 -17.96 -10.49 17.81
CA PRO A 151 -19.39 -10.50 18.18
C PRO A 151 -19.71 -11.37 19.39
N SER A 152 -18.98 -12.49 19.56
CA SER A 152 -19.21 -13.47 20.64
C SER A 152 -18.45 -13.16 21.94
N MET A 153 -17.87 -11.96 22.05
CA MET A 153 -17.11 -11.59 23.26
C MET A 153 -18.06 -11.33 24.42
N LYS A 154 -17.82 -11.98 25.57
CA LYS A 154 -18.56 -11.73 26.82
C LYS A 154 -18.37 -10.29 27.27
N ALA A 155 -19.44 -9.67 27.81
CA ALA A 155 -19.45 -8.28 28.25
C ALA A 155 -18.31 -7.93 29.25
N GLU A 156 -18.00 -8.85 30.16
CA GLU A 156 -16.92 -8.68 31.15
C GLU A 156 -15.53 -8.58 30.48
N LYS A 157 -15.28 -9.43 29.47
CA LYS A 157 -14.01 -9.40 28.73
C LYS A 157 -13.91 -8.12 27.89
N LYS A 158 -15.02 -7.71 27.28
CA LYS A 158 -15.09 -6.46 26.51
C LYS A 158 -14.78 -5.25 27.40
N LYS A 159 -15.32 -5.21 28.64
CA LYS A 159 -15.05 -4.13 29.58
C LYS A 159 -13.59 -4.09 30.01
N LYS A 160 -12.97 -5.25 30.30
CA LYS A 160 -11.54 -5.33 30.65
C LYS A 160 -10.64 -4.84 29.50
N LEU A 161 -10.92 -5.25 28.28
CA LEU A 161 -10.18 -4.78 27.09
C LEU A 161 -10.36 -3.28 26.86
N TYR A 162 -11.58 -2.78 27.04
CA TYR A 162 -11.84 -1.35 26.94
C TYR A 162 -11.04 -0.56 27.98
N GLU A 163 -11.02 -0.99 29.24
CA GLU A 163 -10.23 -0.34 30.30
C GLU A 163 -8.72 -0.42 30.03
N PHE A 164 -8.24 -1.55 29.49
CA PHE A 164 -6.85 -1.72 29.10
C PHE A 164 -6.41 -0.71 28.05
N TYR A 165 -7.16 -0.59 26.95
CA TYR A 165 -6.80 0.32 25.85
C TYR A 165 -7.15 1.79 26.13
N LYS A 166 -8.06 2.08 27.05
CA LYS A 166 -8.39 3.46 27.44
C LYS A 166 -7.24 4.16 28.17
N ASN A 167 -6.44 3.39 28.89
CA ASN A 167 -5.33 3.89 29.70
C ASN A 167 -3.98 3.85 28.95
N ALA A 168 -3.99 3.44 27.69
CA ALA A 168 -2.88 3.29 26.79
C ALA A 168 -2.78 4.45 25.81
#